data_0ac4ec48131f2fbdf742d5e716f411a7
#
_entry.id   0ac4ec48131f2fbdf742d5e716f411a7
#
_cell.length_a   1.000
_cell.length_b   1.000
_cell.length_c   1.000
_cell.angle_alpha   90.00
_cell.angle_beta   90.00
_cell.angle_gamma   90.00
#
_symmetry.space_group_name_H-M   'P 1'
#
loop_
_entity.id
_entity.type
_entity.pdbx_description
1 polymer ?
#
loop_
_entity_poly.entity_id
_entity_poly.type
_entity_poly.pdbx_seq_one_letter_code
_entity_poly.pdbx_strand_id
1 'polypeptide(L)'
;MSIRRGHARVLFNEGAYAEDTMRSGRAGAEVLRKARGQFEREGVEIKALRRCDAEGRDGTKLPACFKVYLPAPSGKFGLVFRFIRHREGLALRYLAFGIRHHPRDSNAQTVYEIAHRRLHGKLP
;
A
#
# COMPACT_ATOMS: atom_id res chain seq x y z
N MET A 1 20.14 -3.69 10.06
CA MET A 1 18.97 -3.99 10.87
C MET A 1 18.21 -5.14 10.25
N SER A 2 17.89 -6.15 11.05
CA SER A 2 17.24 -7.34 10.52
C SER A 2 15.75 -7.19 10.52
N ILE A 3 15.14 -7.67 9.46
CA ILE A 3 13.69 -7.76 9.38
C ILE A 3 13.24 -8.95 10.20
N ARG A 4 12.14 -8.80 10.89
CA ARG A 4 11.59 -9.86 11.74
C ARG A 4 11.30 -11.12 10.94
N ARG A 5 11.52 -12.28 11.55
CA ARG A 5 11.28 -13.55 10.90
C ARG A 5 9.82 -13.67 10.47
N GLY A 6 9.58 -14.17 9.26
CA GLY A 6 8.23 -14.27 8.71
C GLY A 6 7.70 -12.95 8.17
N HIS A 7 8.54 -11.94 8.08
CA HIS A 7 8.18 -10.63 7.56
C HIS A 7 8.96 -10.34 6.28
N ALA A 8 8.41 -9.49 5.45
CA ALA A 8 9.06 -9.03 4.22
C ALA A 8 9.50 -7.59 4.40
N ARG A 9 10.66 -7.27 3.84
CA ARG A 9 11.19 -5.91 3.85
C ARG A 9 10.33 -5.03 2.95
N VAL A 10 10.09 -3.80 3.39
CA VAL A 10 9.35 -2.81 2.61
C VAL A 10 10.26 -1.66 2.24
N LEU A 11 10.25 -1.30 0.97
CA LEU A 11 10.95 -0.13 0.46
C LEU A 11 9.91 0.95 0.17
N PHE A 12 10.04 2.09 0.81
CA PHE A 12 9.10 3.19 0.63
C PHE A 12 9.54 4.11 -0.49
N ASN A 13 8.56 4.62 -1.23
CA ASN A 13 8.77 5.64 -2.25
C ASN A 13 8.36 6.96 -1.61
N GLU A 14 9.32 7.84 -1.39
CA GLU A 14 9.07 9.07 -0.66
C GLU A 14 8.08 10.00 -1.35
N GLY A 15 8.12 10.09 -2.67
CA GLY A 15 7.17 10.92 -3.40
C GLY A 15 5.74 10.42 -3.28
N ALA A 16 5.54 9.12 -3.46
CA ALA A 16 4.23 8.53 -3.33
C ALA A 16 3.73 8.61 -1.88
N TYR A 17 4.61 8.38 -0.94
CA TYR A 17 4.29 8.48 0.48
C TYR A 17 3.83 9.90 0.85
N ALA A 18 4.55 10.91 0.40
CA ALA A 18 4.19 12.30 0.68
C ALA A 18 2.85 12.66 0.07
N GLU A 19 2.61 12.24 -1.18
CA GLU A 19 1.35 12.49 -1.86
C GLU A 19 0.18 11.84 -1.11
N ASP A 20 0.36 10.60 -0.69
CA ASP A 20 -0.68 9.87 0.03
C ASP A 20 -0.95 10.46 1.41
N THR A 21 0.11 10.92 2.08
CA THR A 21 -0.04 11.57 3.36
C THR A 21 -0.88 12.83 3.24
N MET A 22 -0.61 13.65 2.23
CA MET A 22 -1.37 14.86 2.00
C MET A 22 -2.82 14.60 1.63
N ARG A 23 -3.03 13.60 0.78
CA ARG A 23 -4.38 13.30 0.28
C ARG A 23 -5.28 12.68 1.34
N SER A 24 -4.70 11.95 2.28
CA SER A 24 -5.48 11.11 3.20
C SER A 24 -6.09 11.86 4.39
N GLY A 25 -5.81 13.14 4.50
CA GLY A 25 -6.29 13.91 5.65
C GLY A 25 -5.52 13.56 6.91
N ARG A 26 -5.91 14.22 8.00
CA ARG A 26 -5.18 14.09 9.27
C ARG A 26 -5.19 12.67 9.82
N ALA A 27 -6.38 12.06 9.85
CA ALA A 27 -6.52 10.71 10.40
C ALA A 27 -5.79 9.67 9.54
N GLY A 28 -5.95 9.78 8.22
CA GLY A 28 -5.27 8.86 7.31
C GLY A 28 -3.77 9.01 7.36
N ALA A 29 -3.29 10.25 7.41
CA ALA A 29 -1.86 10.51 7.51
C ALA A 29 -1.24 9.89 8.77
N GLU A 30 -1.97 9.92 9.87
CA GLU A 30 -1.49 9.33 11.11
C GLU A 30 -1.43 7.82 11.02
N VAL A 31 -2.45 7.19 10.43
CA VAL A 31 -2.47 5.75 10.20
C VAL A 31 -1.28 5.35 9.34
N LEU A 32 -1.04 6.07 8.26
CA LEU A 32 0.06 5.77 7.36
C LEU A 32 1.42 5.94 8.04
N ARG A 33 1.58 7.00 8.81
CA ARG A 33 2.84 7.24 9.51
C ARG A 33 3.17 6.15 10.51
N LYS A 34 2.18 5.71 11.27
CA LYS A 34 2.36 4.62 12.23
C LYS A 34 2.70 3.32 11.52
N ALA A 35 1.99 3.04 10.42
CA ALA A 35 2.26 1.83 9.64
C ALA A 35 3.68 1.85 9.09
N ARG A 36 4.13 2.99 8.55
CA ARG A 36 5.48 3.11 8.03
C ARG A 36 6.52 2.84 9.11
N GLY A 37 6.35 3.44 10.29
CA GLY A 37 7.28 3.23 11.38
C GLY A 37 7.40 1.77 11.75
N GLN A 38 6.28 1.07 11.85
CA GLN A 38 6.28 -0.34 12.18
C GLN A 38 6.94 -1.17 11.08
N PHE A 39 6.58 -0.90 9.82
CA PHE A 39 7.10 -1.69 8.70
C PHE A 39 8.59 -1.46 8.47
N GLU A 40 9.09 -0.27 8.78
CA GLU A 40 10.53 -0.02 8.68
C GLU A 40 11.30 -0.78 9.76
N ARG A 41 10.72 -0.95 10.93
CA ARG A 41 11.37 -1.68 12.01
C ARG A 41 11.28 -3.19 11.85
N GLU A 42 10.13 -3.69 11.43
CA GLU A 42 9.86 -5.13 11.46
C GLU A 42 9.57 -5.75 10.11
N GLY A 43 9.30 -4.95 9.08
CA GLY A 43 8.76 -5.45 7.82
C GLY A 43 7.27 -5.72 7.96
N VAL A 44 6.70 -6.29 6.91
CA VAL A 44 5.28 -6.66 6.88
C VAL A 44 5.15 -8.15 7.07
N GLU A 45 4.27 -8.58 7.96
CA GLU A 45 4.01 -9.99 8.17
C GLU A 45 3.49 -10.63 6.89
N ILE A 46 4.20 -11.64 6.41
CA ILE A 46 3.85 -12.28 5.14
C ILE A 46 2.46 -12.88 5.18
N LYS A 47 2.06 -13.43 6.34
CA LYS A 47 0.73 -14.02 6.49
C LYS A 47 -0.39 -13.00 6.39
N ALA A 48 -0.11 -11.73 6.62
CA ALA A 48 -1.11 -10.67 6.53
C ALA A 48 -1.30 -10.15 5.11
N LEU A 49 -0.39 -10.50 4.21
CA LEU A 49 -0.48 -10.05 2.83
C LEU A 49 -1.59 -10.78 2.08
N ARG A 50 -2.34 -10.03 1.29
CA ARG A 50 -3.35 -10.58 0.38
C ARG A 50 -2.94 -10.19 -1.04
N ARG A 51 -3.15 -11.09 -1.96
CA ARG A 51 -2.84 -10.81 -3.36
C ARG A 51 -3.90 -9.90 -3.94
N CYS A 52 -3.48 -8.88 -4.69
CA CYS A 52 -4.41 -8.06 -5.45
C CYS A 52 -4.83 -8.81 -6.70
N ASP A 53 -6.05 -8.56 -7.17
CA ASP A 53 -6.51 -9.17 -8.41
C ASP A 53 -5.71 -8.61 -9.57
N ALA A 54 -5.25 -9.48 -10.45
CA ALA A 54 -4.56 -9.04 -11.66
C ALA A 54 -5.50 -8.21 -12.53
N GLU A 55 -6.79 -8.59 -12.52
CA GLU A 55 -7.82 -7.80 -13.18
C GLU A 55 -9.01 -7.71 -12.23
N GLY A 56 -9.17 -6.56 -11.59
CA GLY A 56 -10.25 -6.34 -10.64
C GLY A 56 -11.55 -5.95 -11.31
N ARG A 57 -12.65 -6.14 -10.58
CA ARG A 57 -13.99 -5.77 -11.09
C ARG A 57 -14.12 -4.27 -11.30
N ASP A 58 -13.34 -3.48 -10.60
CA ASP A 58 -13.34 -2.04 -10.72
C ASP A 58 -12.48 -1.53 -11.87
N GLY A 59 -11.96 -2.44 -12.70
CA GLY A 59 -11.10 -2.07 -13.82
C GLY A 59 -9.64 -1.92 -13.47
N THR A 60 -9.27 -2.10 -12.21
CA THR A 60 -7.86 -1.99 -11.83
C THR A 60 -7.10 -3.25 -12.22
N LYS A 61 -5.84 -3.07 -12.63
CA LYS A 61 -4.97 -4.19 -13.01
C LYS A 61 -3.73 -4.11 -12.15
N LEU A 62 -3.61 -5.04 -11.21
CA LEU A 62 -2.55 -5.02 -10.21
C LEU A 62 -1.79 -6.34 -10.14
N PRO A 63 -1.15 -6.75 -11.27
CA PRO A 63 -0.38 -8.00 -11.27
C PRO A 63 0.84 -7.86 -10.36
N ALA A 64 1.20 -8.94 -9.70
CA ALA A 64 2.33 -9.00 -8.78
C ALA A 64 2.25 -7.97 -7.65
N CYS A 65 1.04 -7.56 -7.30
CA CYS A 65 0.81 -6.64 -6.20
C CYS A 65 0.17 -7.36 -5.03
N PHE A 66 0.46 -6.87 -3.85
CA PHE A 66 -0.10 -7.39 -2.60
C PHE A 66 -0.64 -6.23 -1.78
N LYS A 67 -1.61 -6.55 -0.94
CA LYS A 67 -2.24 -5.54 -0.09
C LYS A 67 -2.25 -6.01 1.35
N VAL A 68 -2.29 -5.06 2.25
CA VAL A 68 -2.50 -5.32 3.66
C VAL A 68 -3.56 -4.33 4.15
N TYR A 69 -4.47 -4.82 4.97
CA TYR A 69 -5.50 -3.98 5.54
C TYR A 69 -4.99 -3.41 6.85
N LEU A 70 -5.19 -2.11 7.05
CA LEU A 70 -4.78 -1.46 8.28
C LEU A 70 -5.99 -1.41 9.21
N PRO A 71 -5.93 -2.03 10.37
CA PRO A 71 -7.12 -2.21 11.20
C PRO A 71 -7.65 -0.95 11.86
N ALA A 72 -6.80 -0.03 12.21
CA ALA A 72 -7.24 1.11 13.00
C ALA A 72 -7.43 2.34 12.16
N PRO A 73 -8.32 3.22 12.58
CA PRO A 73 -9.34 2.99 13.59
C PRO A 73 -10.58 2.31 13.05
N SER A 74 -10.80 2.31 11.74
CA SER A 74 -12.05 1.83 11.17
C SER A 74 -11.88 0.71 10.17
N GLY A 75 -10.66 0.28 9.90
CA GLY A 75 -10.40 -0.73 8.88
C GLY A 75 -10.64 -0.25 7.46
N LYS A 76 -10.82 1.05 7.27
CA LYS A 76 -11.13 1.54 5.93
C LYS A 76 -9.93 1.84 5.05
N PHE A 77 -8.73 1.76 5.61
CA PHE A 77 -7.51 2.03 4.84
C PHE A 77 -6.79 0.76 4.49
N GLY A 78 -6.09 0.80 3.36
CA GLY A 78 -5.21 -0.28 2.94
C GLY A 78 -3.93 0.26 2.34
N LEU A 79 -2.93 -0.61 2.30
CA LEU A 79 -1.67 -0.34 1.62
C LEU A 79 -1.51 -1.36 0.51
N VAL A 80 -1.06 -0.89 -0.64
CA VAL A 80 -0.75 -1.77 -1.77
C VAL A 80 0.75 -1.71 -2.03
N PHE A 81 1.33 -2.88 -2.20
CA PHE A 81 2.75 -3.04 -2.47
C PHE A 81 2.95 -3.76 -3.78
N ARG A 82 4.05 -3.46 -4.45
CA ARG A 82 4.48 -4.23 -5.60
C ARG A 82 5.59 -5.17 -5.17
N PHE A 83 5.49 -6.43 -5.59
CA PHE A 83 6.52 -7.40 -5.31
C PHE A 83 7.73 -7.12 -6.19
N ILE A 84 8.91 -7.09 -5.58
CA ILE A 84 10.15 -6.90 -6.32
C ILE A 84 11.21 -7.89 -5.84
N ARG A 85 12.15 -8.16 -6.73
CA ARG A 85 13.30 -8.97 -6.37
C ARG A 85 14.39 -8.04 -5.87
N HIS A 86 14.91 -8.33 -4.71
CA HIS A 86 15.93 -7.52 -4.09
C HIS A 86 17.19 -8.38 -3.90
N ARG A 87 18.33 -7.70 -3.73
CA ARG A 87 19.62 -8.37 -3.58
C ARG A 87 19.61 -9.47 -2.52
N GLU A 88 18.90 -9.26 -1.42
CA GLU A 88 18.84 -10.20 -0.33
C GLU A 88 17.58 -11.06 -0.32
N GLY A 89 16.86 -11.11 -1.42
CA GLY A 89 15.64 -11.90 -1.52
C GLY A 89 14.47 -11.09 -1.98
N LEU A 90 13.30 -11.42 -1.45
CA LEU A 90 12.06 -10.77 -1.86
C LEU A 90 11.80 -9.53 -1.04
N ALA A 91 11.30 -8.50 -1.69
CA ALA A 91 10.92 -7.28 -1.00
C ALA A 91 9.63 -6.74 -1.59
N LEU A 92 9.01 -5.85 -0.84
CA LEU A 92 7.80 -5.17 -1.26
C LEU A 92 8.13 -3.70 -1.44
N ARG A 93 7.70 -3.13 -2.56
CA ARG A 93 7.85 -1.70 -2.79
C ARG A 93 6.51 -1.03 -2.54
N TYR A 94 6.51 -0.01 -1.72
CA TYR A 94 5.32 0.78 -1.45
C TYR A 94 4.75 1.32 -2.77
N LEU A 95 3.47 1.11 -2.99
CA LEU A 95 2.82 1.61 -4.20
C LEU A 95 1.75 2.64 -3.88
N ALA A 96 0.89 2.37 -2.91
CA ALA A 96 -0.18 3.32 -2.57
C ALA A 96 -0.76 3.05 -1.19
N PHE A 97 -1.29 4.10 -0.60
CA PHE A 97 -2.09 4.04 0.62
C PHE A 97 -3.37 4.84 0.38
N GLY A 98 -4.46 4.36 0.90
CA GLY A 98 -5.73 5.07 0.81
C GLY A 98 -6.90 4.25 1.29
N ILE A 99 -8.08 4.76 1.01
CA ILE A 99 -9.32 4.08 1.38
C ILE A 99 -9.54 2.85 0.51
N ARG A 100 -10.19 1.84 1.07
CA ARG A 100 -10.42 0.57 0.38
C ARG A 100 -11.65 0.58 -0.52
N HIS A 101 -12.63 1.43 -0.18
CA HIS A 101 -13.90 1.49 -0.90
C HIS A 101 -14.28 2.94 -1.15
N HIS A 102 -14.99 3.18 -2.23
CA HIS A 102 -15.47 4.53 -2.51
C HIS A 102 -16.42 4.99 -1.40
N PRO A 103 -16.26 6.22 -0.92
CA PRO A 103 -17.22 6.78 0.01
C PRO A 103 -18.55 6.98 -0.72
N ARG A 104 -19.65 6.92 0.05
CA ARG A 104 -20.99 6.99 -0.50
C ARG A 104 -21.24 8.26 -1.34
N ASP A 105 -20.71 9.39 -0.86
CA ASP A 105 -21.00 10.68 -1.48
C ASP A 105 -19.75 11.36 -2.04
N SER A 106 -18.79 10.60 -2.50
CA SER A 106 -17.54 11.17 -2.96
C SER A 106 -16.95 10.36 -4.09
N ASN A 107 -16.25 11.05 -4.98
CA ASN A 107 -15.52 10.39 -6.07
C ASN A 107 -14.05 10.17 -5.72
N ALA A 108 -13.72 10.21 -4.44
CA ALA A 108 -12.35 9.97 -4.01
C ALA A 108 -11.87 8.60 -4.47
N GLN A 109 -10.66 8.56 -5.00
CA GLN A 109 -10.09 7.32 -5.51
C GLN A 109 -9.79 6.34 -4.38
N THR A 110 -9.98 5.05 -4.65
CA THR A 110 -9.57 4.00 -3.71
C THR A 110 -8.07 3.78 -3.83
N VAL A 111 -7.52 3.10 -2.85
CA VAL A 111 -6.09 2.74 -2.87
C VAL A 111 -5.77 1.90 -4.12
N TYR A 112 -6.70 1.09 -4.58
CA TYR A 112 -6.49 0.25 -5.77
C TYR A 112 -6.43 1.07 -7.05
N GLU A 113 -7.26 2.08 -7.16
CA GLU A 113 -7.23 2.98 -8.31
C GLU A 113 -5.95 3.80 -8.34
N ILE A 114 -5.50 4.25 -7.19
CA ILE A 114 -4.24 4.99 -7.09
C ILE A 114 -3.06 4.08 -7.45
N ALA A 115 -3.06 2.85 -6.92
CA ALA A 115 -2.03 1.89 -7.21
C ALA A 115 -1.97 1.55 -8.71
N HIS A 116 -3.14 1.33 -9.31
CA HIS A 116 -3.24 1.05 -10.74
C HIS A 116 -2.63 2.19 -11.56
N ARG A 117 -3.01 3.42 -11.24
CA ARG A 117 -2.51 4.58 -11.96
C ARG A 117 -0.98 4.69 -11.85
N ARG A 118 -0.43 4.45 -10.67
CA ARG A 118 1.02 4.51 -10.47
C ARG A 118 1.75 3.36 -11.15
N LEU A 119 1.14 2.18 -11.17
CA LEU A 119 1.77 1.01 -11.77
C LEU A 119 1.80 1.09 -13.28
N HIS A 120 0.71 1.54 -13.90
CA HIS A 120 0.56 1.61 -15.35
C HIS A 120 0.71 3.01 -15.90
N GLY A 121 0.65 4.02 -15.05
CA GLY A 121 0.67 5.41 -15.47
C GLY A 121 1.97 5.71 -16.08
N LYS A 122 1.88 6.13 -17.29
CA LYS A 122 2.92 6.80 -17.86
C LYS A 122 2.90 8.08 -17.24
N LEU A 123 3.73 8.21 -16.32
CA LEU A 123 3.77 9.45 -15.82
C LEU A 123 3.94 10.39 -16.82
N PRO A 124 3.17 11.32 -16.77
CA PRO A 124 3.47 12.44 -17.56
C PRO A 124 4.81 12.88 -17.17
#